data_07c0ecc09a82fdbf99fad2e88fbee30f
#
_entry.id   07c0ecc09a82fdbf99fad2e88fbee30f
#
_cell.length_a   1.000
_cell.length_b   1.000
_cell.length_c   1.000
_cell.angle_alpha   90.00
_cell.angle_beta   90.00
_cell.angle_gamma   90.00
#
_symmetry.space_group_name_H-M   'P 1'
#
loop_
_entity.id
_entity.type
_entity.pdbx_description
1 polymer ?
#
loop_
_entity_poly.entity_id
_entity_poly.type
_entity_poly.pdbx_seq_one_letter_code
_entity_poly.pdbx_strand_id
1 'polypeptide(L)'
;VTGAARPRAPHLRPSLIALVALGGALGTAARVGITLVVPSWGAFDTAIFAINVVGAFVLGVLLERLLRSGPDEGGRRRLRLLVGTGVLGGFTTYSSLATETAALAGAGGGDLAVAGLYGLMSLVLGVLAAAAGIRVGARLAGRAS
;
A
#
# COMPACT_ATOMS: atom_id res chain seq x y z
N VAL A 1 -0.79 46.27 12.62
CA VAL A 1 -1.49 45.00 12.51
C VAL A 1 -0.51 44.02 11.84
N THR A 2 0.25 43.29 12.64
CA THR A 2 1.17 42.25 12.18
C THR A 2 0.33 41.05 11.72
N GLY A 3 0.20 40.89 10.42
CA GLY A 3 -0.47 39.75 9.82
C GLY A 3 0.34 38.47 10.13
N ALA A 4 -0.03 37.74 11.17
CA ALA A 4 0.50 36.44 11.46
C ALA A 4 0.22 35.52 10.27
N ALA A 5 1.26 35.07 9.57
CA ALA A 5 1.12 34.16 8.44
C ALA A 5 0.35 32.91 8.88
N ARG A 6 -0.79 32.63 8.28
CA ARG A 6 -1.60 31.44 8.59
C ARG A 6 -0.72 30.21 8.42
N PRO A 7 -0.71 29.27 9.41
CA PRO A 7 0.06 28.05 9.29
C PRO A 7 -0.35 27.30 8.02
N ARG A 8 0.63 26.97 7.16
CA ARG A 8 0.37 26.20 5.95
C ARG A 8 -0.33 24.88 6.30
N ALA A 9 -1.36 24.51 5.53
CA ALA A 9 -2.04 23.24 5.68
C ALA A 9 -1.00 22.08 5.65
N PRO A 10 -1.15 21.04 6.48
CA PRO A 10 -0.15 19.97 6.62
C PRO A 10 0.29 19.34 5.30
N HIS A 11 -0.63 19.17 4.34
CA HIS A 11 -0.35 18.62 3.01
C HIS A 11 0.48 19.55 2.10
N LEU A 12 0.65 20.83 2.46
CA LEU A 12 1.46 21.79 1.73
C LEU A 12 2.86 21.99 2.36
N ARG A 13 3.22 21.21 3.39
CA ARG A 13 4.54 21.29 4.00
C ARG A 13 5.57 20.53 3.16
N PRO A 14 6.60 21.18 2.59
CA PRO A 14 7.57 20.53 1.70
C PRO A 14 8.27 19.33 2.35
N SER A 15 8.53 19.39 3.65
CA SER A 15 9.16 18.30 4.40
C SER A 15 8.31 17.03 4.46
N LEU A 16 6.99 17.16 4.53
CA LEU A 16 6.09 16.00 4.52
C LEU A 16 5.93 15.43 3.11
N ILE A 17 5.92 16.30 2.09
CA ILE A 17 5.92 15.89 0.68
C ILE A 17 7.21 15.12 0.36
N ALA A 18 8.37 15.66 0.74
CA ALA A 18 9.67 15.00 0.55
C ALA A 18 9.72 13.63 1.25
N LEU A 19 9.14 13.53 2.45
CA LEU A 19 9.06 12.28 3.21
C LEU A 19 8.26 11.22 2.47
N VAL A 20 7.10 11.59 1.92
CA VAL A 20 6.25 10.68 1.11
C VAL A 20 6.96 10.30 -0.19
N ALA A 21 7.60 11.26 -0.86
CA ALA A 21 8.34 10.99 -2.10
C ALA A 21 9.51 10.01 -1.86
N LEU A 22 10.28 10.21 -0.79
CA LEU A 22 11.35 9.29 -0.41
C LEU A 22 10.81 7.89 -0.11
N GLY A 23 9.74 7.80 0.69
CA GLY A 23 9.09 6.53 0.98
C GLY A 23 8.58 5.85 -0.29
N GLY A 24 7.93 6.61 -1.19
CA GLY A 24 7.44 6.11 -2.47
C GLY A 24 8.56 5.58 -3.38
N ALA A 25 9.68 6.28 -3.46
CA ALA A 25 10.85 5.82 -4.20
C ALA A 25 11.40 4.49 -3.65
N LEU A 26 11.55 4.39 -2.32
CA LEU A 26 11.98 3.15 -1.67
C LEU A 26 10.99 1.99 -1.87
N GLY A 27 9.70 2.25 -1.73
CA GLY A 27 8.65 1.25 -1.94
C GLY A 27 8.63 0.74 -3.39
N THR A 28 8.71 1.66 -4.36
CA THR A 28 8.79 1.31 -5.78
C THR A 28 10.06 0.52 -6.11
N ALA A 29 11.22 0.92 -5.58
CA ALA A 29 12.48 0.19 -5.76
C ALA A 29 12.39 -1.23 -5.19
N ALA A 30 11.81 -1.41 -4.00
CA ALA A 30 11.60 -2.72 -3.40
C ALA A 30 10.66 -3.59 -4.25
N ARG A 31 9.55 -3.02 -4.75
CA ARG A 31 8.63 -3.72 -5.66
C ARG A 31 9.34 -4.18 -6.93
N VAL A 32 10.05 -3.27 -7.60
CA VAL A 32 10.80 -3.61 -8.83
C VAL A 32 11.84 -4.68 -8.54
N GLY A 33 12.59 -4.57 -7.44
CA GLY A 33 13.57 -5.59 -7.04
C GLY A 33 12.95 -6.98 -6.86
N ILE A 34 11.74 -7.07 -6.26
CA ILE A 34 11.03 -8.34 -6.09
C ILE A 34 10.55 -8.89 -7.45
N THR A 35 9.98 -8.04 -8.31
CA THR A 35 9.50 -8.51 -9.63
C THR A 35 10.62 -8.97 -10.56
N LEU A 36 11.86 -8.52 -10.34
CA LEU A 36 13.02 -8.99 -11.10
C LEU A 36 13.53 -10.38 -10.67
N VAL A 37 13.26 -10.80 -9.42
CA VAL A 37 13.81 -12.06 -8.89
C VAL A 37 12.74 -13.13 -8.69
N VAL A 38 11.46 -12.76 -8.61
CA VAL A 38 10.35 -13.70 -8.48
C VAL A 38 9.78 -13.99 -9.86
N PRO A 39 9.90 -15.22 -10.37
CA PRO A 39 9.35 -15.57 -11.68
C PRO A 39 7.82 -15.52 -11.66
N SER A 40 7.23 -15.04 -12.76
CA SER A 40 5.79 -15.16 -13.01
C SER A 40 5.46 -16.62 -13.34
N TRP A 41 4.34 -17.12 -12.83
CA TRP A 41 3.86 -18.48 -13.12
C TRP A 41 2.71 -18.41 -14.13
N GLY A 42 3.02 -18.74 -15.38
CA GLY A 42 2.06 -18.65 -16.50
C GLY A 42 1.62 -17.21 -16.77
N ALA A 43 0.32 -17.01 -16.89
CA ALA A 43 -0.28 -15.71 -17.18
C ALA A 43 -0.43 -14.79 -15.94
N PHE A 44 -0.07 -15.27 -14.73
CA PHE A 44 -0.23 -14.53 -13.48
C PHE A 44 1.11 -14.01 -12.98
N ASP A 45 1.18 -12.71 -12.70
CA ASP A 45 2.31 -12.15 -11.95
C ASP A 45 2.09 -12.39 -10.45
N THR A 46 2.62 -13.54 -9.99
CA THR A 46 2.56 -13.93 -8.58
C THR A 46 3.27 -12.94 -7.67
N ALA A 47 4.30 -12.24 -8.18
CA ALA A 47 5.00 -11.21 -7.41
C ALA A 47 4.09 -10.02 -7.13
N ILE A 48 3.41 -9.48 -8.14
CA ILE A 48 2.48 -8.34 -7.98
C ILE A 48 1.33 -8.71 -7.06
N PHE A 49 0.75 -9.91 -7.24
CA PHE A 49 -0.31 -10.39 -6.36
C PHE A 49 0.15 -10.44 -4.89
N ALA A 50 1.28 -11.08 -4.61
CA ALA A 50 1.83 -11.21 -3.26
C ALA A 50 2.18 -9.83 -2.66
N ILE A 51 2.79 -8.94 -3.43
CA ILE A 51 3.12 -7.57 -3.04
C ILE A 51 1.88 -6.81 -2.57
N ASN A 52 0.78 -6.90 -3.32
CA ASN A 52 -0.46 -6.20 -2.99
C ASN A 52 -1.12 -6.78 -1.73
N VAL A 53 -1.17 -8.11 -1.58
CA VAL A 53 -1.73 -8.78 -0.40
C VAL A 53 -0.90 -8.48 0.86
N VAL A 54 0.42 -8.64 0.78
CA VAL A 54 1.33 -8.35 1.90
C VAL A 54 1.29 -6.86 2.25
N GLY A 55 1.32 -5.98 1.25
CA GLY A 55 1.24 -4.55 1.45
C GLY A 55 -0.06 -4.11 2.14
N ALA A 56 -1.20 -4.68 1.74
CA ALA A 56 -2.50 -4.44 2.37
C ALA A 56 -2.53 -4.90 3.85
N PHE A 57 -1.98 -6.08 4.13
CA PHE A 57 -1.83 -6.59 5.50
C PHE A 57 -0.97 -5.67 6.37
N VAL A 58 0.23 -5.32 5.90
CA VAL A 58 1.18 -4.46 6.64
C VAL A 58 0.59 -3.07 6.86
N LEU A 59 -0.10 -2.51 5.86
CA LEU A 59 -0.79 -1.23 5.98
C LEU A 59 -1.88 -1.30 7.05
N GLY A 60 -2.67 -2.36 7.08
CA GLY A 60 -3.69 -2.59 8.11
C GLY A 60 -3.10 -2.62 9.52
N VAL A 61 -2.00 -3.37 9.72
CA VAL A 61 -1.28 -3.42 11.01
C VAL A 61 -0.77 -2.03 11.40
N LEU A 62 -0.11 -1.33 10.48
CA LEU A 62 0.49 -0.03 10.73
C LEU A 62 -0.55 1.01 11.15
N LEU A 63 -1.60 1.16 10.34
CA LEU A 63 -2.62 2.18 10.59
C LEU A 63 -3.37 1.93 11.90
N GLU A 64 -3.73 0.68 12.20
CA GLU A 64 -4.40 0.34 13.44
C GLU A 64 -3.54 0.61 14.67
N ARG A 65 -2.26 0.26 14.62
CA ARG A 65 -1.33 0.58 15.72
C ARG A 65 -1.16 2.07 15.92
N LEU A 66 -1.02 2.84 14.84
CA LEU A 66 -0.88 4.30 14.92
C LEU A 66 -2.15 4.94 15.48
N LEU A 67 -3.33 4.49 15.03
CA LEU A 67 -4.62 4.98 15.50
C LEU A 67 -4.78 4.78 17.02
N ARG A 68 -4.39 3.62 17.53
CA ARG A 68 -4.46 3.30 18.97
C ARG A 68 -3.37 3.97 19.81
N SER A 69 -2.29 4.42 19.20
CA SER A 69 -1.18 5.08 19.88
C SER A 69 -1.42 6.56 20.18
N GLY A 70 -2.54 7.14 19.71
CA GLY A 70 -2.95 8.52 19.96
C GLY A 70 -3.05 9.39 18.70
N PRO A 71 -3.14 10.74 18.85
CA PRO A 71 -3.38 11.66 17.74
C PRO A 71 -2.34 11.57 16.63
N ASP A 72 -2.77 11.81 15.37
CA ASP A 72 -1.91 11.81 14.17
C ASP A 72 -1.04 13.08 14.12
N GLU A 73 -0.04 13.14 15.00
CA GLU A 73 0.84 14.31 15.17
C GLU A 73 2.31 13.91 15.29
N GLY A 74 3.20 14.87 15.07
CA GLY A 74 4.63 14.70 15.27
C GLY A 74 5.22 13.47 14.56
N GLY A 75 5.86 12.59 15.33
CA GLY A 75 6.49 11.36 14.85
C GLY A 75 5.50 10.35 14.26
N ARG A 76 4.30 10.21 14.84
CA ARG A 76 3.26 9.29 14.34
C ARG A 76 2.79 9.69 12.95
N ARG A 77 2.53 10.97 12.70
CA ARG A 77 2.20 11.49 11.37
C ARG A 77 3.33 11.23 10.38
N ARG A 78 4.58 11.51 10.77
CA ARG A 78 5.73 11.24 9.90
C ARG A 78 5.85 9.77 9.55
N LEU A 79 5.69 8.86 10.52
CA LEU A 79 5.73 7.42 10.29
C LEU A 79 4.60 6.97 9.37
N ARG A 80 3.38 7.44 9.59
CA ARG A 80 2.23 7.15 8.73
C ARG A 80 2.46 7.63 7.29
N LEU A 81 3.00 8.83 7.11
CA LEU A 81 3.26 9.39 5.80
C LEU A 81 4.44 8.69 5.10
N LEU A 82 5.55 8.45 5.81
CA LEU A 82 6.71 7.79 5.24
C LEU A 82 6.39 6.33 4.86
N VAL A 83 5.89 5.54 5.82
CA VAL A 83 5.71 4.10 5.62
C VAL A 83 4.35 3.81 4.97
N GLY A 84 3.25 4.35 5.50
CA GLY A 84 1.91 4.07 5.00
C GLY A 84 1.68 4.66 3.61
N THR A 85 1.82 5.98 3.48
CA THR A 85 1.55 6.67 2.21
C THR A 85 2.72 6.53 1.23
N GLY A 86 3.97 6.66 1.71
CA GLY A 86 5.17 6.57 0.88
C GLY A 86 5.51 5.12 0.54
N VAL A 87 6.14 4.39 1.46
CA VAL A 87 6.69 3.04 1.17
C VAL A 87 5.61 2.10 0.69
N LEU A 88 4.53 1.91 1.43
CA LEU A 88 3.48 0.96 1.04
C LEU A 88 2.68 1.44 -0.18
N GLY A 89 2.49 2.75 -0.35
CA GLY A 89 1.89 3.33 -1.54
C GLY A 89 2.72 3.14 -2.82
N GLY A 90 4.06 3.18 -2.72
CA GLY A 90 4.97 2.87 -3.84
C GLY A 90 5.20 1.36 -4.03
N PHE A 91 5.10 0.58 -2.94
CA PHE A 91 5.27 -0.87 -2.95
C PHE A 91 4.10 -1.58 -3.62
N THR A 92 2.86 -1.23 -3.25
CA THR A 92 1.65 -1.78 -3.87
C THR A 92 1.33 -1.09 -5.19
N THR A 93 0.60 -1.76 -6.08
CA THR A 93 0.25 -1.20 -7.38
C THR A 93 -1.11 -1.70 -7.88
N TYR A 94 -2.02 -0.76 -8.11
CA TYR A 94 -3.27 -1.03 -8.80
C TYR A 94 -3.09 -1.09 -10.32
N SER A 95 -2.20 -0.26 -10.87
CA SER A 95 -1.99 -0.19 -12.32
C SER A 95 -1.47 -1.49 -12.90
N SER A 96 -0.53 -2.17 -12.24
CA SER A 96 -0.04 -3.49 -12.67
C SER A 96 -1.16 -4.52 -12.65
N LEU A 97 -1.96 -4.58 -11.57
CA LEU A 97 -3.12 -5.47 -11.49
C LEU A 97 -4.12 -5.21 -12.64
N ALA A 98 -4.43 -3.94 -12.92
CA ALA A 98 -5.34 -3.56 -14.00
C ALA A 98 -4.78 -3.92 -15.37
N THR A 99 -3.48 -3.71 -15.60
CA THR A 99 -2.81 -4.03 -16.88
C THR A 99 -2.78 -5.53 -17.11
N GLU A 100 -2.47 -6.33 -16.09
CA GLU A 100 -2.46 -7.80 -16.17
C GLU A 100 -3.87 -8.34 -16.44
N THR A 101 -4.88 -7.84 -15.71
CA THR A 101 -6.28 -8.22 -15.95
C THR A 101 -6.71 -7.90 -17.38
N ALA A 102 -6.33 -6.72 -17.90
CA ALA A 102 -6.62 -6.32 -19.28
C ALA A 102 -5.86 -7.18 -20.30
N ALA A 103 -4.60 -7.52 -20.04
CA ALA A 103 -3.80 -8.39 -20.89
C ALA A 103 -4.39 -9.81 -20.97
N LEU A 104 -4.83 -10.36 -19.85
CA LEU A 104 -5.54 -11.66 -19.80
C LEU A 104 -6.85 -11.62 -20.59
N ALA A 105 -7.60 -10.53 -20.52
CA ALA A 105 -8.86 -10.37 -21.25
C ALA A 105 -8.65 -10.17 -22.77
N GLY A 106 -7.50 -9.57 -23.18
CA GLY A 106 -7.20 -9.21 -24.59
C GLY A 106 -6.40 -10.24 -25.37
N ALA A 107 -5.86 -11.29 -24.74
CA ALA A 107 -5.00 -12.30 -25.37
C ALA A 107 -5.81 -13.28 -26.25
N GLY A 108 -6.27 -12.84 -27.42
CA GLY A 108 -6.74 -13.67 -28.56
C GLY A 108 -7.61 -14.90 -28.25
N GLY A 109 -8.68 -14.76 -27.48
CA GLY A 109 -9.48 -15.84 -26.93
C GLY A 109 -9.22 -16.02 -25.43
N GLY A 110 -8.51 -15.09 -24.81
CA GLY A 110 -8.28 -15.01 -23.38
C GLY A 110 -9.62 -15.01 -22.65
N ASP A 111 -9.72 -15.89 -21.68
CA ASP A 111 -10.96 -16.11 -20.95
C ASP A 111 -11.25 -14.88 -20.07
N LEU A 112 -12.20 -14.04 -20.49
CA LEU A 112 -12.69 -12.91 -19.70
C LEU A 112 -13.07 -13.34 -18.27
N ALA A 113 -13.52 -14.59 -18.11
CA ALA A 113 -13.82 -15.14 -16.80
C ALA A 113 -12.55 -15.33 -15.96
N VAL A 114 -11.44 -15.77 -16.55
CA VAL A 114 -10.14 -15.89 -15.86
C VAL A 114 -9.62 -14.52 -15.46
N ALA A 115 -9.67 -13.54 -16.37
CA ALA A 115 -9.27 -12.16 -16.07
C ALA A 115 -10.10 -11.55 -14.94
N GLY A 116 -11.43 -11.69 -15.03
CA GLY A 116 -12.36 -11.20 -14.00
C GLY A 116 -12.15 -11.89 -12.67
N LEU A 117 -11.93 -13.20 -12.66
CA LEU A 117 -11.65 -13.98 -11.46
C LEU A 117 -10.34 -13.54 -10.79
N TYR A 118 -9.27 -13.33 -11.57
CA TYR A 118 -8.00 -12.82 -11.06
C TYR A 118 -8.14 -11.46 -10.38
N GLY A 119 -8.78 -10.50 -11.07
CA GLY A 119 -9.02 -9.17 -10.51
C GLY A 119 -9.86 -9.22 -9.24
N LEU A 120 -10.97 -10.00 -9.25
CA LEU A 120 -11.86 -10.15 -8.09
C LEU A 120 -11.14 -10.83 -6.91
N MET A 121 -10.43 -11.92 -7.16
CA MET A 121 -9.65 -12.62 -6.12
C MET A 121 -8.59 -11.73 -5.51
N SER A 122 -7.87 -10.95 -6.32
CA SER A 122 -6.87 -9.99 -5.83
C SER A 122 -7.51 -8.93 -4.92
N LEU A 123 -8.67 -8.40 -5.30
CA LEU A 123 -9.40 -7.42 -4.50
C LEU A 123 -9.89 -8.05 -3.18
N VAL A 124 -10.54 -9.19 -3.24
CA VAL A 124 -11.10 -9.87 -2.05
C VAL A 124 -9.98 -10.25 -1.08
N LEU A 125 -8.90 -10.85 -1.57
CA LEU A 125 -7.78 -11.25 -0.71
C LEU A 125 -7.03 -10.03 -0.16
N GLY A 126 -6.92 -8.94 -0.91
CA GLY A 126 -6.38 -7.67 -0.42
C GLY A 126 -7.22 -7.10 0.74
N VAL A 127 -8.54 -7.08 0.60
CA VAL A 127 -9.46 -6.64 1.67
C VAL A 127 -9.36 -7.54 2.90
N LEU A 128 -9.35 -8.86 2.72
CA LEU A 128 -9.20 -9.81 3.82
C LEU A 128 -7.84 -9.67 4.52
N ALA A 129 -6.77 -9.47 3.77
CA ALA A 129 -5.43 -9.21 4.29
C ALA A 129 -5.40 -7.91 5.12
N ALA A 130 -5.98 -6.82 4.62
CA ALA A 130 -6.10 -5.57 5.36
C ALA A 130 -6.90 -5.75 6.65
N ALA A 131 -8.04 -6.44 6.62
CA ALA A 131 -8.86 -6.74 7.80
C ALA A 131 -8.10 -7.62 8.82
N ALA A 132 -7.34 -8.62 8.36
CA ALA A 132 -6.46 -9.41 9.21
C ALA A 132 -5.36 -8.55 9.83
N GLY A 133 -4.75 -7.67 9.04
CA GLY A 133 -3.74 -6.72 9.51
C GLY A 133 -4.28 -5.80 10.61
N ILE A 134 -5.48 -5.26 10.45
CA ILE A 134 -6.16 -4.43 11.47
C ILE A 134 -6.34 -5.25 12.77
N ARG A 135 -6.82 -6.50 12.69
CA ARG A 135 -6.99 -7.35 13.88
C ARG A 135 -5.67 -7.63 14.60
N VAL A 136 -4.60 -7.89 13.84
CA VAL A 136 -3.25 -8.08 14.40
C VAL A 136 -2.75 -6.78 15.03
N GLY A 137 -2.89 -5.66 14.35
CA GLY A 137 -2.51 -4.34 14.84
C GLY A 137 -3.18 -3.99 16.16
N ALA A 138 -4.49 -4.28 16.28
CA ALA A 138 -5.27 -4.09 17.50
C ALA A 138 -4.75 -4.93 18.68
N ARG A 139 -4.44 -6.22 18.44
CA ARG A 139 -3.88 -7.11 19.48
C ARG A 139 -2.51 -6.67 19.95
N LEU A 140 -1.66 -6.21 19.04
CA LEU A 140 -0.32 -5.73 19.36
C LEU A 140 -0.35 -4.43 20.15
N ALA A 141 -1.32 -3.55 19.90
CA ALA A 141 -1.50 -2.31 20.65
C ALA A 141 -1.99 -2.57 22.09
N GLY A 142 -2.93 -3.52 22.29
CA GLY A 142 -3.45 -3.87 23.60
C GLY A 142 -2.48 -4.64 24.51
N ARG A 143 -1.34 -5.08 23.99
CA ARG A 143 -0.26 -5.71 24.80
C ARG A 143 0.78 -4.71 25.29
N ALA A 144 0.75 -3.49 24.81
CA ALA A 144 1.73 -2.44 25.15
C ALA A 144 1.21 -1.43 26.18
N SER A 145 -0.03 -1.59 26.65
CA SER A 145 -0.66 -0.85 27.76
C SER A 145 -0.77 -1.74 28.99
#